data_07049738a37d44ae1f05816cf6fa5c64
#
_entry.id   07049738a37d44ae1f05816cf6fa5c64
#
_cell.length_a   1.000
_cell.length_b   1.000
_cell.length_c   1.000
_cell.angle_alpha   90.00
_cell.angle_beta   90.00
_cell.angle_gamma   90.00
#
_symmetry.space_group_name_H-M   'P 1'
#
loop_
_entity.id
_entity.type
_entity.pdbx_description
1 polymer ?
#
loop_
_entity_poly.entity_id
_entity_poly.type
_entity_poly.pdbx_seq_one_letter_code
_entity_poly.pdbx_strand_id
1 'polypeptide(L)'
;MLTDFYGNHLTTSTGLARDNYDIGLRAFLSANYGAQEAFSQAVEADPNFSLAYLGLARSFMNSGQSEEAKKALGKAKNVLKGTTEREKSHFLCCELILSGQTQKARAAVYKHVSDWPRDAMIAQMNTSVFGLIG
;
A
#
# COMPACT_ATOMS: atom_id res chain seq x y z
N MET A 1 8.55 -17.53 2.81
CA MET A 1 7.95 -16.18 2.98
C MET A 1 6.64 -16.11 2.19
N LEU A 2 5.61 -15.55 2.79
CA LEU A 2 4.32 -15.38 2.13
C LEU A 2 4.43 -14.36 0.98
N THR A 3 3.58 -14.54 -0.04
CA THR A 3 3.53 -13.63 -1.20
C THR A 3 2.11 -13.14 -1.41
N ASP A 4 2.00 -11.95 -2.08
CA ASP A 4 0.71 -11.44 -2.51
C ASP A 4 0.26 -12.10 -3.82
N PHE A 5 -0.91 -11.70 -4.31
CA PHE A 5 -1.49 -12.24 -5.54
C PHE A 5 -0.57 -12.10 -6.76
N TYR A 6 0.31 -11.10 -6.77
CA TYR A 6 1.23 -10.83 -7.88
C TYR A 6 2.61 -11.44 -7.69
N GLY A 7 2.80 -12.23 -6.62
CA GLY A 7 4.06 -12.91 -6.34
C GLY A 7 5.11 -12.07 -5.63
N ASN A 8 4.73 -10.92 -5.08
CA ASN A 8 5.66 -10.10 -4.28
C ASN A 8 5.74 -10.64 -2.85
N HIS A 9 6.94 -10.69 -2.31
CA HIS A 9 7.13 -11.12 -0.92
C HIS A 9 6.53 -10.13 0.07
N LEU A 10 5.88 -10.65 1.09
CA LEU A 10 5.22 -9.88 2.14
C LEU A 10 5.85 -10.17 3.48
N THR A 11 6.08 -9.12 4.28
CA THR A 11 6.50 -9.27 5.66
C THR A 11 5.26 -9.33 6.54
N THR A 12 4.71 -10.52 6.68
CA THR A 12 3.63 -10.82 7.61
C THR A 12 3.81 -12.23 8.14
N SER A 13 3.34 -12.44 9.37
CA SER A 13 3.49 -13.72 10.07
C SER A 13 2.33 -14.67 9.85
N THR A 14 1.21 -14.22 9.29
CA THR A 14 0.01 -15.04 9.21
C THR A 14 -0.56 -15.14 7.80
N GLY A 15 -1.03 -16.35 7.44
CA GLY A 15 -1.75 -16.56 6.19
C GLY A 15 -3.06 -15.80 6.15
N LEU A 16 -3.73 -15.64 7.30
CA LEU A 16 -4.99 -14.89 7.39
C LEU A 16 -4.77 -13.41 7.04
N ALA A 17 -3.69 -12.80 7.56
CA ALA A 17 -3.36 -11.42 7.22
C ALA A 17 -3.06 -11.28 5.73
N ARG A 18 -2.28 -12.20 5.16
CA ARG A 18 -1.98 -12.22 3.72
C ARG A 18 -3.25 -12.34 2.90
N ASP A 19 -4.16 -13.24 3.27
CA ASP A 19 -5.39 -13.47 2.51
C ASP A 19 -6.28 -12.23 2.51
N ASN A 20 -6.43 -11.58 3.66
CA ASN A 20 -7.20 -10.34 3.74
C ASN A 20 -6.54 -9.20 2.98
N TYR A 21 -5.21 -9.11 3.02
CA TYR A 21 -4.47 -8.13 2.23
C TYR A 21 -4.73 -8.34 0.73
N ASP A 22 -4.70 -9.58 0.25
CA ASP A 22 -4.97 -9.90 -1.16
C ASP A 22 -6.38 -9.51 -1.57
N ILE A 23 -7.37 -9.75 -0.71
CA ILE A 23 -8.75 -9.31 -0.97
C ILE A 23 -8.78 -7.79 -1.12
N GLY A 24 -8.13 -7.06 -0.20
CA GLY A 24 -8.05 -5.62 -0.26
C GLY A 24 -7.34 -5.11 -1.51
N LEU A 25 -6.21 -5.72 -1.83
CA LEU A 25 -5.41 -5.37 -3.01
C LEU A 25 -6.23 -5.51 -4.29
N ARG A 26 -6.90 -6.63 -4.47
CA ARG A 26 -7.69 -6.90 -5.67
C ARG A 26 -8.92 -6.00 -5.75
N ALA A 27 -9.60 -5.75 -4.63
CA ALA A 27 -10.74 -4.84 -4.59
C ALA A 27 -10.31 -3.40 -4.90
N PHE A 28 -9.20 -2.96 -4.34
CA PHE A 28 -8.68 -1.61 -4.60
C PHE A 28 -8.33 -1.42 -6.08
N LEU A 29 -7.59 -2.37 -6.65
CA LEU A 29 -7.13 -2.27 -8.05
C LEU A 29 -8.27 -2.37 -9.06
N SER A 30 -9.35 -3.06 -8.72
CA SER A 30 -10.53 -3.18 -9.60
C SER A 30 -11.60 -2.14 -9.31
N ALA A 31 -11.34 -1.21 -8.40
CA ALA A 31 -12.28 -0.16 -7.95
C ALA A 31 -13.59 -0.76 -7.40
N ASN A 32 -13.52 -1.93 -6.78
CA ASN A 32 -14.65 -2.59 -6.14
C ASN A 32 -14.75 -2.20 -4.66
N TYR A 33 -15.92 -2.44 -4.08
CA TYR A 33 -16.13 -2.23 -2.65
C TYR A 33 -15.34 -3.25 -1.82
N GLY A 34 -15.07 -2.87 -0.57
CA GLY A 34 -14.53 -3.80 0.41
C GLY A 34 -13.04 -3.72 0.61
N ALA A 35 -12.31 -2.89 -0.14
CA ALA A 35 -10.86 -2.76 0.03
C ALA A 35 -10.50 -2.30 1.44
N GLN A 36 -11.13 -1.25 1.93
CA GLN A 36 -10.85 -0.69 3.26
C GLN A 36 -11.11 -1.71 4.35
N GLU A 37 -12.24 -2.41 4.28
CA GLU A 37 -12.58 -3.46 5.25
C GLU A 37 -11.56 -4.59 5.24
N ALA A 38 -11.16 -5.06 4.07
CA ALA A 38 -10.20 -6.15 3.94
C ALA A 38 -8.82 -5.76 4.50
N PHE A 39 -8.35 -4.55 4.19
CA PHE A 39 -7.08 -4.07 4.76
C PHE A 39 -7.19 -3.91 6.28
N SER A 40 -8.33 -3.46 6.78
CA SER A 40 -8.59 -3.37 8.21
C SER A 40 -8.48 -4.73 8.88
N GLN A 41 -9.07 -5.75 8.29
CA GLN A 41 -8.98 -7.12 8.79
C GLN A 41 -7.56 -7.67 8.73
N ALA A 42 -6.79 -7.28 7.71
CA ALA A 42 -5.40 -7.68 7.60
C ALA A 42 -4.57 -7.14 8.77
N VAL A 43 -4.75 -5.86 9.13
CA VAL A 43 -3.99 -5.28 10.26
C VAL A 43 -4.48 -5.80 11.61
N GLU A 44 -5.74 -6.21 11.72
CA GLU A 44 -6.22 -6.89 12.93
C GLU A 44 -5.55 -8.25 13.08
N ALA A 45 -5.40 -8.98 11.99
CA ALA A 45 -4.74 -10.29 12.01
C ALA A 45 -3.23 -10.17 12.26
N ASP A 46 -2.61 -9.10 11.76
CA ASP A 46 -1.18 -8.83 11.99
C ASP A 46 -0.94 -7.32 12.15
N PRO A 47 -0.91 -6.81 13.38
CA PRO A 47 -0.68 -5.38 13.62
C PRO A 47 0.70 -4.86 13.18
N ASN A 48 1.61 -5.74 12.78
CA ASN A 48 2.93 -5.37 12.29
C ASN A 48 3.04 -5.42 10.76
N PHE A 49 1.92 -5.53 10.07
CA PHE A 49 1.88 -5.65 8.62
C PHE A 49 1.85 -4.27 7.96
N SER A 50 3.03 -3.71 7.67
CA SER A 50 3.17 -2.34 7.16
C SER A 50 2.38 -2.09 5.87
N LEU A 51 2.47 -2.99 4.89
CA LEU A 51 1.76 -2.81 3.61
C LEU A 51 0.25 -2.76 3.77
N ALA A 52 -0.32 -3.47 4.74
CA ALA A 52 -1.76 -3.42 4.99
C ALA A 52 -2.19 -2.05 5.50
N TYR A 53 -1.38 -1.43 6.36
CA TYR A 53 -1.63 -0.04 6.76
C TYR A 53 -1.53 0.92 5.59
N LEU A 54 -0.61 0.68 4.65
CA LEU A 54 -0.51 1.51 3.44
C LEU A 54 -1.72 1.34 2.53
N GLY A 55 -2.25 0.12 2.43
CA GLY A 55 -3.51 -0.13 1.73
C GLY A 55 -4.66 0.64 2.36
N LEU A 56 -4.74 0.66 3.70
CA LEU A 56 -5.71 1.46 4.43
C LEU A 56 -5.55 2.94 4.14
N ALA A 57 -4.32 3.44 4.20
CA ALA A 57 -4.06 4.87 3.95
C ALA A 57 -4.56 5.28 2.57
N ARG A 58 -4.30 4.48 1.55
CA ARG A 58 -4.78 4.77 0.20
C ARG A 58 -6.29 4.68 0.08
N SER A 59 -6.90 3.71 0.76
CA SER A 59 -8.36 3.58 0.78
C SER A 59 -9.01 4.80 1.45
N PHE A 60 -8.45 5.26 2.56
CA PHE A 60 -8.93 6.47 3.23
C PHE A 60 -8.78 7.72 2.35
N MET A 61 -7.67 7.83 1.61
CA MET A 61 -7.48 8.94 0.68
C MET A 61 -8.56 8.94 -0.41
N ASN A 62 -8.85 7.77 -0.96
CA ASN A 62 -9.87 7.66 -2.01
C ASN A 62 -11.27 8.02 -1.51
N SER A 63 -11.54 7.86 -0.22
CA SER A 63 -12.83 8.21 0.38
C SER A 63 -12.85 9.60 1.02
N GLY A 64 -11.79 10.39 0.84
CA GLY A 64 -11.73 11.75 1.37
C GLY A 64 -11.43 11.84 2.86
N GLN A 65 -10.98 10.75 3.48
CA GLN A 65 -10.69 10.70 4.91
C GLN A 65 -9.19 10.93 5.17
N SER A 66 -8.72 12.16 4.93
CA SER A 66 -7.29 12.47 4.96
C SER A 66 -6.66 12.30 6.34
N GLU A 67 -7.38 12.60 7.43
CA GLU A 67 -6.84 12.40 8.78
C GLU A 67 -6.63 10.91 9.10
N GLU A 68 -7.59 10.07 8.71
CA GLU A 68 -7.46 8.63 8.90
C GLU A 68 -6.32 8.07 8.03
N ALA A 69 -6.13 8.62 6.83
CA ALA A 69 -5.01 8.23 5.96
C ALA A 69 -3.67 8.53 6.62
N LYS A 70 -3.53 9.70 7.24
CA LYS A 70 -2.30 10.08 7.94
C LYS A 70 -2.02 9.17 9.13
N LYS A 71 -3.07 8.80 9.88
CA LYS A 71 -2.93 7.87 11.00
C LYS A 71 -2.43 6.50 10.52
N ALA A 72 -3.02 5.99 9.45
CA ALA A 72 -2.62 4.70 8.90
C ALA A 72 -1.18 4.74 8.39
N LEU A 73 -0.79 5.83 7.72
CA LEU A 73 0.59 6.02 7.27
C LEU A 73 1.57 6.00 8.45
N GLY A 74 1.23 6.67 9.55
CA GLY A 74 2.05 6.67 10.76
C GLY A 74 2.22 5.29 11.36
N LYS A 75 1.16 4.49 11.38
CA LYS A 75 1.23 3.11 11.85
C LYS A 75 2.10 2.25 10.93
N ALA A 76 2.00 2.43 9.61
CA ALA A 76 2.86 1.74 8.66
C ALA A 76 4.33 2.06 8.91
N LYS A 77 4.64 3.32 9.18
CA LYS A 77 6.00 3.76 9.47
C LYS A 77 6.56 3.11 10.73
N ASN A 78 5.74 3.02 11.77
CA ASN A 78 6.15 2.44 13.05
C ASN A 78 6.54 0.97 12.96
N VAL A 79 6.03 0.24 11.96
CA VAL A 79 6.31 -1.19 11.78
C VAL A 79 7.10 -1.48 10.50
N LEU A 80 7.77 -0.47 9.97
CA LEU A 80 8.52 -0.60 8.71
C LEU A 80 9.85 -1.32 8.88
N LYS A 81 10.45 -1.26 10.05
CA LYS A 81 11.74 -1.88 10.32
C LYS A 81 11.64 -3.40 10.15
N GLY A 82 12.62 -3.98 9.47
CA GLY A 82 12.63 -5.41 9.23
C GLY A 82 11.84 -5.87 8.01
N THR A 83 11.20 -4.94 7.29
CA THR A 83 10.52 -5.26 6.04
C THR A 83 11.50 -5.33 4.87
N THR A 84 11.02 -5.80 3.72
CA THR A 84 11.85 -5.90 2.51
C THR A 84 12.15 -4.52 1.93
N GLU A 85 13.15 -4.46 1.05
CA GLU A 85 13.48 -3.21 0.35
C GLU A 85 12.32 -2.72 -0.51
N ARG A 86 11.57 -3.63 -1.13
CA ARG A 86 10.36 -3.27 -1.88
C ARG A 86 9.33 -2.60 -0.98
N GLU A 87 9.09 -3.17 0.20
CA GLU A 87 8.11 -2.61 1.14
C GLU A 87 8.50 -1.23 1.64
N LYS A 88 9.80 -1.01 1.88
CA LYS A 88 10.31 0.30 2.28
C LYS A 88 10.16 1.33 1.17
N SER A 89 10.43 0.94 -0.07
CA SER A 89 10.26 1.80 -1.23
C SER A 89 8.78 2.10 -1.48
N HIS A 90 7.90 1.11 -1.32
CA HIS A 90 6.45 1.27 -1.40
C HIS A 90 5.96 2.30 -0.38
N PHE A 91 6.44 2.20 0.85
CA PHE A 91 6.14 3.17 1.91
C PHE A 91 6.55 4.59 1.48
N LEU A 92 7.78 4.75 0.97
CA LEU A 92 8.27 6.06 0.55
C LEU A 92 7.37 6.69 -0.52
N CYS A 93 6.95 5.91 -1.51
CA CYS A 93 6.02 6.40 -2.53
C CYS A 93 4.73 6.91 -1.91
N CYS A 94 4.14 6.14 -0.99
CA CYS A 94 2.92 6.54 -0.31
C CYS A 94 3.12 7.79 0.55
N GLU A 95 4.22 7.86 1.28
CA GLU A 95 4.52 9.02 2.13
C GLU A 95 4.64 10.30 1.31
N LEU A 96 5.35 10.25 0.20
CA LEU A 96 5.53 11.42 -0.67
C LEU A 96 4.22 11.88 -1.29
N ILE A 97 3.38 10.95 -1.73
CA ILE A 97 2.05 11.26 -2.27
C ILE A 97 1.18 11.92 -1.21
N LEU A 98 1.09 11.31 -0.03
CA LEU A 98 0.21 11.78 1.03
C LEU A 98 0.67 13.10 1.63
N SER A 99 1.95 13.44 1.52
CA SER A 99 2.48 14.72 1.97
C SER A 99 2.48 15.81 0.90
N GLY A 100 1.92 15.52 -0.28
CA GLY A 100 1.78 16.51 -1.36
C GLY A 100 3.06 16.80 -2.12
N GLN A 101 4.10 16.00 -1.97
CA GLN A 101 5.38 16.19 -2.65
C GLN A 101 5.36 15.51 -4.03
N THR A 102 4.55 16.04 -4.94
CA THR A 102 4.20 15.39 -6.21
C THR A 102 5.41 15.09 -7.10
N GLN A 103 6.36 16.02 -7.22
CA GLN A 103 7.53 15.80 -8.08
C GLN A 103 8.45 14.70 -7.53
N LYS A 104 8.70 14.72 -6.24
CA LYS A 104 9.50 13.68 -5.58
C LYS A 104 8.79 12.33 -5.63
N ALA A 105 7.48 12.34 -5.47
CA ALA A 105 6.66 11.13 -5.56
C ALA A 105 6.75 10.51 -6.95
N ARG A 106 6.68 11.33 -8.01
CA ARG A 106 6.79 10.84 -9.39
C ARG A 106 8.13 10.14 -9.61
N ALA A 107 9.23 10.74 -9.18
CA ALA A 107 10.55 10.15 -9.31
C ALA A 107 10.65 8.83 -8.53
N ALA A 108 10.13 8.80 -7.31
CA ALA A 108 10.15 7.61 -6.48
C ALA A 108 9.31 6.47 -7.09
N VAL A 109 8.14 6.80 -7.65
CA VAL A 109 7.26 5.82 -8.28
C VAL A 109 7.90 5.23 -9.54
N TYR A 110 8.50 6.05 -10.39
CA TYR A 110 9.18 5.56 -11.58
C TYR A 110 10.33 4.61 -11.22
N LYS A 111 11.12 4.96 -10.23
CA LYS A 111 12.21 4.09 -9.77
C LYS A 111 11.65 2.79 -9.18
N HIS A 112 10.63 2.88 -8.36
CA HIS A 112 10.00 1.72 -7.73
C HIS A 112 9.46 0.73 -8.76
N VAL A 113 8.73 1.23 -9.76
CA VAL A 113 8.13 0.39 -10.81
C VAL A 113 9.23 -0.25 -11.68
N SER A 114 10.34 0.46 -11.90
CA SER A 114 11.49 -0.11 -12.61
C SER A 114 12.10 -1.28 -11.85
N ASP A 115 12.23 -1.15 -10.52
CA ASP A 115 12.84 -2.19 -9.68
C ASP A 115 11.86 -3.32 -9.37
N TRP A 116 10.57 -2.99 -9.18
CA TRP A 116 9.53 -3.96 -8.79
C TRP A 116 8.28 -3.80 -9.68
N PRO A 117 8.35 -4.28 -10.94
CA PRO A 117 7.26 -4.04 -11.90
C PRO A 117 5.93 -4.75 -11.56
N ARG A 118 5.95 -5.73 -10.66
CA ARG A 118 4.74 -6.44 -10.24
C ARG A 118 4.07 -5.81 -9.02
N ASP A 119 4.57 -4.69 -8.52
CA ASP A 119 3.92 -3.94 -7.45
C ASP A 119 2.82 -3.07 -8.05
N ALA A 120 1.65 -3.67 -8.23
CA ALA A 120 0.53 -3.06 -8.95
C ALA A 120 -0.03 -1.83 -8.25
N MET A 121 -0.01 -1.79 -6.91
CA MET A 121 -0.50 -0.64 -6.16
C MET A 121 0.30 0.62 -6.46
N ILE A 122 1.61 0.49 -6.61
CA ILE A 122 2.47 1.63 -6.93
C ILE A 122 2.38 1.95 -8.43
N ALA A 123 2.36 0.93 -9.29
CA ALA A 123 2.22 1.15 -10.74
C ALA A 123 0.95 1.93 -11.07
N GLN A 124 -0.14 1.67 -10.35
CA GLN A 124 -1.42 2.37 -10.53
C GLN A 124 -1.29 3.89 -10.33
N MET A 125 -0.36 4.35 -9.50
CA MET A 125 -0.16 5.78 -9.24
C MET A 125 0.21 6.56 -10.50
N ASN A 126 0.72 5.89 -11.54
CA ASN A 126 1.10 6.52 -12.79
C ASN A 126 -0.02 6.58 -13.83
N THR A 127 -1.18 5.98 -13.55
CA THR A 127 -2.25 5.96 -14.55
C THR A 127 -3.06 7.26 -14.49
N SER A 128 -3.59 7.69 -15.63
CA SER A 128 -4.37 8.92 -15.72
C SER A 128 -5.74 8.81 -15.05
N VAL A 129 -6.26 7.59 -14.88
CA VAL A 129 -7.60 7.36 -14.33
C VAL A 129 -7.57 7.20 -12.81
N PHE A 130 -6.60 6.44 -12.32
CA PHE A 130 -6.53 6.09 -10.89
C PHE A 130 -5.29 6.64 -10.21
N GLY A 131 -4.38 7.22 -10.95
CA GLY A 131 -3.12 7.69 -10.41
C GLY A 131 -3.26 9.01 -9.68
N LEU A 132 -2.45 9.18 -8.66
CA LEU A 132 -2.40 10.42 -7.89
C LEU A 132 -1.39 11.41 -8.48
N ILE A 133 -0.56 10.96 -9.40
CA ILE A 133 0.50 11.77 -10.04
C ILE A 133 0.52 11.62 -11.56
N GLY A 134 -0.38 10.81 -12.10
CA GLY A 134 -0.47 10.50 -13.54
C GLY A 134 -0.93 11.63 -14.41
#